data_0684a26ce9b37199ff3ea93ff55cfa1c
#
_entry.id   0684a26ce9b37199ff3ea93ff55cfa1c
#
_cell.length_a   1.000
_cell.length_b   1.000
_cell.length_c   1.000
_cell.angle_alpha   90.00
_cell.angle_beta   90.00
_cell.angle_gamma   90.00
#
_symmetry.space_group_name_H-M   'P 1'
#
loop_
_entity.id
_entity.type
_entity.pdbx_description
1 polymer ?
#
loop_
_entity_poly.entity_id
_entity_poly.type
_entity_poly.pdbx_seq_one_letter_code
_entity_poly.pdbx_strand_id
1 'polypeptide(L)'
;MRGDTLVWKSYGRWRFKGLPEAQEVFEVGEPGLAPLRMPAHTPKAWRDLPLWRRPVALAAEAMMAAGLAFGAWFLMHPQPAIAFAERDWVVVGDLRNLTGDAKLDESLEQAFRISLEQSHYVNVLSDLKVRETLANMQRKADVPVDRALGSEIALRDGARALLLPTVAEVGGRLRVSAEVIDPRTQ
;
A
#
# COMPACT_ATOMS: atom_id res chain seq x y z
N MET A 1 57.04 33.46 38.21
CA MET A 1 56.83 32.07 37.72
C MET A 1 55.49 32.04 37.02
N ARG A 2 55.48 32.07 35.67
CA ARG A 2 54.26 31.85 34.87
C ARG A 2 54.06 30.32 34.88
N GLY A 3 53.01 29.88 35.56
CA GLY A 3 52.59 28.50 35.47
C GLY A 3 52.05 28.24 34.08
N ASP A 4 52.83 27.55 33.28
CA ASP A 4 52.42 27.09 31.95
C ASP A 4 51.24 26.12 32.13
N THR A 5 50.03 26.58 31.93
CA THR A 5 48.82 25.75 31.90
C THR A 5 48.77 25.09 30.55
N LEU A 6 49.39 23.95 30.43
CA LEU A 6 49.28 23.09 29.22
C LEU A 6 47.87 22.52 29.12
N VAL A 7 47.26 22.69 27.96
CA VAL A 7 45.95 22.09 27.63
C VAL A 7 46.17 20.77 26.89
N TRP A 8 45.55 19.72 27.38
CA TRP A 8 45.56 18.41 26.78
C TRP A 8 44.22 18.17 26.07
N LYS A 9 44.23 17.84 24.78
CA LYS A 9 43.07 17.51 24.01
C LYS A 9 43.19 16.12 23.40
N SER A 10 42.31 15.20 23.79
CA SER A 10 42.26 13.88 23.18
C SER A 10 41.50 13.94 21.84
N TYR A 11 42.02 13.29 20.82
CA TYR A 11 41.39 13.05 19.53
C TYR A 11 40.85 11.64 19.40
N GLY A 12 40.88 10.86 20.49
CA GLY A 12 40.42 9.52 20.57
C GLY A 12 41.40 8.51 19.98
N ARG A 13 40.93 7.30 19.71
CA ARG A 13 41.77 6.20 19.25
C ARG A 13 42.01 6.27 17.74
N TRP A 14 43.26 6.11 17.34
CA TRP A 14 43.74 6.12 15.97
C TRP A 14 44.48 4.86 15.63
N ARG A 15 44.27 4.32 14.44
CA ARG A 15 45.07 3.21 13.90
C ARG A 15 46.14 3.76 13.01
N PHE A 16 47.33 3.29 13.23
CA PHE A 16 48.51 3.59 12.43
C PHE A 16 48.95 2.35 11.65
N LYS A 17 49.31 2.54 10.38
CA LYS A 17 49.81 1.44 9.56
C LYS A 17 51.09 0.88 10.20
N GLY A 18 51.09 -0.42 10.52
CA GLY A 18 52.22 -1.11 11.15
C GLY A 18 52.11 -1.28 12.67
N LEU A 19 51.11 -0.67 13.31
CA LEU A 19 50.81 -0.94 14.72
C LEU A 19 49.60 -1.87 14.84
N PRO A 20 49.67 -2.95 15.63
CA PRO A 20 48.55 -3.89 15.76
C PRO A 20 47.36 -3.31 16.50
N GLU A 21 47.59 -2.37 17.42
CA GLU A 21 46.55 -1.77 18.26
C GLU A 21 46.31 -0.29 17.97
N ALA A 22 45.08 0.17 18.17
CA ALA A 22 44.74 1.58 18.09
C ALA A 22 45.29 2.34 19.29
N GLN A 23 46.04 3.42 19.03
CA GLN A 23 46.62 4.28 20.03
C GLN A 23 45.76 5.54 20.25
N GLU A 24 45.69 6.00 21.51
CA GLU A 24 45.03 7.25 21.81
C GLU A 24 45.95 8.42 21.47
N VAL A 25 45.45 9.39 20.70
CA VAL A 25 46.24 10.53 20.24
C VAL A 25 45.79 11.78 20.99
N PHE A 26 46.78 12.45 21.59
CA PHE A 26 46.59 13.70 22.31
C PHE A 26 47.37 14.82 21.67
N GLU A 27 46.83 16.02 21.72
CA GLU A 27 47.56 17.25 21.46
C GLU A 27 47.78 17.96 22.80
N VAL A 28 49.01 18.41 22.99
CA VAL A 28 49.44 19.16 24.18
C VAL A 28 50.00 20.48 23.73
N GLY A 29 49.49 21.54 24.28
CA GLY A 29 49.98 22.88 23.95
C GLY A 29 49.45 23.98 24.82
N GLU A 30 49.96 25.16 24.65
CA GLU A 30 49.48 26.36 25.34
C GLU A 30 48.21 26.89 24.72
N PRO A 31 47.23 27.41 25.51
CA PRO A 31 46.02 28.01 25.00
C PRO A 31 46.30 29.15 24.03
N GLY A 32 45.80 29.05 22.80
CA GLY A 32 45.96 30.07 21.75
C GLY A 32 47.18 29.89 20.84
N LEU A 33 48.14 29.02 21.19
CA LEU A 33 49.29 28.70 20.36
C LEU A 33 49.14 27.35 19.67
N ALA A 34 48.52 26.36 20.30
CA ALA A 34 48.26 25.09 19.70
C ALA A 34 47.08 25.14 18.72
N PRO A 35 47.14 24.58 17.52
CA PRO A 35 46.11 24.65 16.54
C PRO A 35 44.82 23.92 16.95
N LEU A 36 44.87 22.98 17.92
CA LEU A 36 43.75 22.17 18.43
C LEU A 36 42.84 21.61 17.35
N ARG A 37 43.43 21.27 16.22
CA ARG A 37 42.73 20.70 15.05
C ARG A 37 42.90 19.20 15.01
N MET A 38 41.82 18.49 14.77
CA MET A 38 41.86 17.04 14.59
C MET A 38 42.79 16.68 13.44
N PRO A 39 43.68 15.70 13.62
CA PRO A 39 44.57 15.22 12.56
C PRO A 39 43.76 14.76 11.34
N ALA A 40 44.27 15.02 10.15
CA ALA A 40 43.64 14.59 8.92
C ALA A 40 43.75 13.07 8.77
N HIS A 41 42.73 12.44 8.25
CA HIS A 41 42.76 11.05 7.88
C HIS A 41 43.69 10.82 6.70
N THR A 42 44.60 9.88 6.85
CA THR A 42 45.55 9.47 5.80
C THR A 42 45.51 7.96 5.61
N PRO A 43 46.02 7.42 4.47
CA PRO A 43 46.15 5.97 4.31
C PRO A 43 47.05 5.27 5.33
N LYS A 44 47.86 6.06 6.06
CA LYS A 44 48.81 5.57 7.08
C LYS A 44 48.30 5.76 8.51
N ALA A 45 47.33 6.66 8.72
CA ALA A 45 46.77 6.96 10.04
C ALA A 45 45.30 7.37 9.90
N TRP A 46 44.41 6.66 10.57
CA TRP A 46 42.95 6.93 10.54
C TRP A 46 42.31 6.69 11.90
N ARG A 47 41.24 7.37 12.19
CA ARG A 47 40.51 7.25 13.45
C ARG A 47 39.83 5.89 13.56
N ASP A 48 40.00 5.20 14.69
CA ASP A 48 39.35 3.92 14.98
C ASP A 48 37.93 4.19 15.47
N LEU A 49 36.98 4.16 14.53
CA LEU A 49 35.56 4.29 14.84
C LEU A 49 34.92 2.92 15.08
N PRO A 50 34.06 2.78 16.10
CA PRO A 50 33.31 1.55 16.30
C PRO A 50 32.46 1.25 15.06
N LEU A 51 32.15 -0.03 14.84
CA LEU A 51 31.50 -0.53 13.61
C LEU A 51 30.21 0.23 13.27
N TRP A 52 29.37 0.52 14.28
CA TRP A 52 28.10 1.26 14.10
C TRP A 52 28.26 2.74 13.73
N ARG A 53 29.44 3.33 13.89
CA ARG A 53 29.73 4.72 13.47
C ARG A 53 30.49 4.81 12.15
N ARG A 54 30.74 3.68 11.51
CA ARG A 54 31.35 3.68 10.19
C ARG A 54 30.33 4.12 9.14
N PRO A 55 30.71 4.95 8.16
CA PRO A 55 29.77 5.45 7.15
C PRO A 55 29.06 4.33 6.38
N VAL A 56 29.75 3.22 6.15
CA VAL A 56 29.16 2.04 5.48
C VAL A 56 28.08 1.37 6.34
N ALA A 57 28.29 1.25 7.66
CA ALA A 57 27.29 0.68 8.56
C ALA A 57 26.05 1.58 8.66
N LEU A 58 26.26 2.89 8.81
CA LEU A 58 25.15 3.87 8.82
C LEU A 58 24.35 3.86 7.50
N ALA A 59 25.02 3.71 6.36
CA ALA A 59 24.35 3.58 5.08
C ALA A 59 23.52 2.28 4.98
N ALA A 60 24.04 1.17 5.50
CA ALA A 60 23.31 -0.10 5.54
C ALA A 60 22.09 -0.04 6.47
N GLU A 61 22.21 0.58 7.65
CA GLU A 61 21.09 0.81 8.57
C GLU A 61 20.02 1.70 7.94
N ALA A 62 20.42 2.79 7.26
CA ALA A 62 19.50 3.68 6.57
C ALA A 62 18.75 2.98 5.43
N MET A 63 19.44 2.15 4.64
CA MET A 63 18.80 1.35 3.58
C MET A 63 17.83 0.32 4.14
N MET A 64 18.19 -0.35 5.23
CA MET A 64 17.31 -1.30 5.89
C MET A 64 16.06 -0.61 6.45
N ALA A 65 16.21 0.53 7.12
CA ALA A 65 15.08 1.32 7.61
C ALA A 65 14.17 1.82 6.48
N ALA A 66 14.74 2.29 5.38
CA ALA A 66 13.99 2.70 4.19
C ALA A 66 13.25 1.52 3.55
N GLY A 67 13.86 0.34 3.47
CA GLY A 67 13.23 -0.88 2.97
C GLY A 67 12.05 -1.34 3.84
N LEU A 68 12.20 -1.29 5.15
CA LEU A 68 11.12 -1.61 6.09
C LEU A 68 9.97 -0.60 6.00
N ALA A 69 10.29 0.69 5.93
CA ALA A 69 9.28 1.74 5.76
C ALA A 69 8.52 1.61 4.43
N PHE A 70 9.21 1.32 3.34
CA PHE A 70 8.61 1.07 2.02
C PHE A 70 7.74 -0.18 2.03
N GLY A 71 8.21 -1.28 2.63
CA GLY A 71 7.43 -2.51 2.78
C GLY A 71 6.17 -2.30 3.62
N ALA A 72 6.26 -1.61 4.75
CA ALA A 72 5.12 -1.26 5.58
C ALA A 72 4.14 -0.34 4.82
N TRP A 73 4.64 0.65 4.09
CA TRP A 73 3.80 1.52 3.24
C TRP A 73 3.06 0.72 2.18
N PHE A 74 3.73 -0.20 1.49
CA PHE A 74 3.12 -1.06 0.47
C PHE A 74 2.02 -1.97 1.04
N LEU A 75 2.24 -2.54 2.24
CA LEU A 75 1.24 -3.37 2.92
C LEU A 75 0.04 -2.56 3.43
N MET A 76 0.26 -1.29 3.81
CA MET A 76 -0.82 -0.40 4.28
C MET A 76 -1.63 0.22 3.14
N HIS A 77 -1.13 0.17 1.90
CA HIS A 77 -1.82 0.67 0.71
C HIS A 77 -2.14 -0.50 -0.23
N PRO A 78 -3.09 -1.38 0.14
CA PRO A 78 -3.54 -2.43 -0.76
C PRO A 78 -4.08 -1.77 -2.03
N GLN A 79 -3.56 -2.20 -3.17
CA GLN A 79 -4.11 -1.74 -4.43
C GLN A 79 -5.56 -2.23 -4.54
N PRO A 80 -6.48 -1.42 -5.07
CA PRO A 80 -7.84 -1.89 -5.30
C PRO A 80 -7.78 -3.14 -6.19
N ALA A 81 -8.46 -4.20 -5.76
CA ALA A 81 -8.49 -5.48 -6.47
C ALA A 81 -8.97 -5.32 -7.92
N ILE A 82 -9.80 -4.29 -8.18
CA ILE A 82 -10.31 -3.93 -9.50
C ILE A 82 -9.93 -2.49 -9.79
N ALA A 83 -9.10 -2.27 -10.81
CA ALA A 83 -8.83 -0.93 -11.31
C ALA A 83 -9.96 -0.54 -12.27
N PHE A 84 -10.81 0.40 -11.88
CA PHE A 84 -11.83 1.00 -12.72
C PHE A 84 -11.25 2.16 -13.53
N ALA A 85 -11.50 2.15 -14.84
CA ALA A 85 -11.38 3.35 -15.67
C ALA A 85 -12.66 4.17 -15.59
N GLU A 86 -12.61 5.42 -15.98
CA GLU A 86 -13.82 6.25 -16.08
C GLU A 86 -14.82 5.59 -17.04
N ARG A 87 -16.06 5.40 -16.56
CA ARG A 87 -17.19 4.84 -17.32
C ARG A 87 -16.99 3.37 -17.76
N ASP A 88 -16.28 2.59 -16.99
CA ASP A 88 -16.24 1.14 -17.22
C ASP A 88 -17.63 0.51 -17.10
N TRP A 89 -17.89 -0.48 -17.94
CA TRP A 89 -19.15 -1.23 -17.90
C TRP A 89 -19.17 -2.19 -16.71
N VAL A 90 -20.31 -2.24 -16.05
CA VAL A 90 -20.60 -3.17 -14.96
C VAL A 90 -21.90 -3.92 -15.20
N VAL A 91 -21.92 -5.19 -14.81
CA VAL A 91 -23.15 -5.99 -14.74
C VAL A 91 -23.71 -5.87 -13.33
N VAL A 92 -25.00 -5.71 -13.20
CA VAL A 92 -25.70 -5.76 -11.91
C VAL A 92 -26.47 -7.09 -11.87
N GLY A 93 -26.12 -7.93 -10.91
CA GLY A 93 -26.89 -9.15 -10.65
C GLY A 93 -28.12 -8.88 -9.81
N ASP A 94 -28.96 -9.90 -9.65
CA ASP A 94 -30.20 -9.79 -8.91
C ASP A 94 -29.97 -9.49 -7.43
N LEU A 95 -30.90 -8.74 -6.83
CA LEU A 95 -30.82 -8.40 -5.41
C LEU A 95 -31.02 -9.64 -4.54
N ARG A 96 -30.05 -9.92 -3.68
CA ARG A 96 -30.19 -10.95 -2.65
C ARG A 96 -30.87 -10.37 -1.42
N ASN A 97 -32.14 -10.71 -1.23
CA ASN A 97 -32.90 -10.29 -0.08
C ASN A 97 -32.77 -11.31 1.08
N LEU A 98 -32.23 -10.86 2.20
CA LEU A 98 -32.07 -11.64 3.44
C LEU A 98 -32.96 -11.11 4.58
N THR A 99 -33.91 -10.20 4.28
CA THR A 99 -34.79 -9.64 5.32
C THR A 99 -36.03 -10.50 5.57
N GLY A 100 -36.38 -11.38 4.63
CA GLY A 100 -37.61 -12.17 4.69
C GLY A 100 -38.88 -11.42 4.21
N ASP A 101 -38.81 -10.13 3.87
CA ASP A 101 -39.91 -9.36 3.29
C ASP A 101 -39.76 -9.24 1.76
N ALA A 102 -40.53 -10.05 1.03
CA ALA A 102 -40.48 -10.07 -0.43
C ALA A 102 -40.95 -8.75 -1.09
N LYS A 103 -41.63 -7.87 -0.35
CA LYS A 103 -42.03 -6.57 -0.90
C LYS A 103 -40.88 -5.63 -1.16
N LEU A 104 -39.72 -5.90 -0.55
CA LEU A 104 -38.51 -5.11 -0.72
C LEU A 104 -37.72 -5.49 -1.98
N ASP A 105 -37.94 -6.66 -2.57
CA ASP A 105 -37.16 -7.19 -3.67
C ASP A 105 -37.14 -6.24 -4.87
N GLU A 106 -38.29 -6.06 -5.48
CA GLU A 106 -38.40 -5.28 -6.71
C GLU A 106 -38.11 -3.78 -6.51
N SER A 107 -38.60 -3.22 -5.40
CA SER A 107 -38.41 -1.79 -5.09
C SER A 107 -36.96 -1.43 -4.85
N LEU A 108 -36.22 -2.26 -4.07
CA LEU A 108 -34.81 -2.01 -3.75
C LEU A 108 -33.90 -2.32 -4.93
N GLU A 109 -34.17 -3.37 -5.69
CA GLU A 109 -33.42 -3.69 -6.89
C GLU A 109 -33.49 -2.55 -7.90
N GLN A 110 -34.70 -2.05 -8.17
CA GLN A 110 -34.91 -0.93 -9.08
C GLN A 110 -34.23 0.36 -8.57
N ALA A 111 -34.35 0.67 -7.26
CA ALA A 111 -33.70 1.83 -6.68
C ALA A 111 -32.18 1.74 -6.76
N PHE A 112 -31.61 0.55 -6.51
CA PHE A 112 -30.17 0.31 -6.61
C PHE A 112 -29.66 0.51 -8.04
N ARG A 113 -30.37 -0.07 -9.03
CA ARG A 113 -30.05 0.06 -10.44
C ARG A 113 -30.10 1.50 -10.91
N ILE A 114 -31.18 2.24 -10.60
CA ILE A 114 -31.34 3.66 -10.94
C ILE A 114 -30.18 4.48 -10.33
N SER A 115 -29.83 4.22 -9.07
CA SER A 115 -28.71 4.92 -8.41
C SER A 115 -27.37 4.70 -9.11
N LEU A 116 -27.14 3.51 -9.64
CA LEU A 116 -25.92 3.21 -10.41
C LEU A 116 -25.95 3.83 -11.80
N GLU A 117 -27.09 3.81 -12.48
CA GLU A 117 -27.25 4.42 -13.81
C GLU A 117 -27.07 5.95 -13.78
N GLN A 118 -27.40 6.60 -12.65
CA GLN A 118 -27.15 8.02 -12.43
C GLN A 118 -25.68 8.33 -12.08
N SER A 119 -24.87 7.31 -11.84
CA SER A 119 -23.44 7.49 -11.53
C SER A 119 -22.67 7.94 -12.76
N HIS A 120 -21.77 8.91 -12.59
CA HIS A 120 -20.86 9.33 -13.64
C HIS A 120 -19.62 8.43 -13.77
N TYR A 121 -19.43 7.50 -12.84
CA TYR A 121 -18.22 6.69 -12.72
C TYR A 121 -18.31 5.34 -13.42
N VAL A 122 -19.51 4.78 -13.57
CA VAL A 122 -19.73 3.47 -14.17
C VAL A 122 -20.87 3.52 -15.19
N ASN A 123 -20.81 2.64 -16.18
CA ASN A 123 -21.93 2.37 -17.09
C ASN A 123 -22.55 1.02 -16.69
N VAL A 124 -23.85 1.02 -16.46
CA VAL A 124 -24.58 -0.22 -16.14
C VAL A 124 -25.01 -0.90 -17.44
N LEU A 125 -24.73 -2.19 -17.56
CA LEU A 125 -25.22 -2.99 -18.68
C LEU A 125 -26.75 -3.07 -18.60
N SER A 126 -27.44 -2.68 -19.68
CA SER A 126 -28.91 -2.64 -19.69
C SER A 126 -29.49 -4.04 -19.61
N ASP A 127 -30.70 -4.16 -19.01
CA ASP A 127 -31.42 -5.43 -18.92
C ASP A 127 -31.69 -6.06 -20.30
N LEU A 128 -31.91 -5.24 -21.31
CA LEU A 128 -32.07 -5.71 -22.67
C LEU A 128 -30.82 -6.42 -23.16
N LYS A 129 -29.65 -5.83 -22.88
CA LYS A 129 -28.36 -6.43 -23.26
C LYS A 129 -28.07 -7.71 -22.49
N VAL A 130 -28.35 -7.73 -21.18
CA VAL A 130 -28.24 -8.92 -20.34
C VAL A 130 -29.12 -10.05 -20.89
N ARG A 131 -30.40 -9.78 -21.25
CA ARG A 131 -31.31 -10.78 -21.84
C ARG A 131 -30.83 -11.28 -23.21
N GLU A 132 -30.29 -10.40 -24.03
CA GLU A 132 -29.69 -10.78 -25.32
C GLU A 132 -28.53 -11.76 -25.11
N THR A 133 -27.66 -11.45 -24.17
CA THR A 133 -26.53 -12.32 -23.84
C THR A 133 -27.00 -13.65 -23.26
N LEU A 134 -28.02 -13.66 -22.39
CA LEU A 134 -28.64 -14.90 -21.90
C LEU A 134 -29.21 -15.74 -23.04
N ALA A 135 -29.89 -15.13 -24.00
CA ALA A 135 -30.44 -15.82 -25.17
C ALA A 135 -29.32 -16.45 -26.01
N ASN A 136 -28.20 -15.72 -26.22
CA ASN A 136 -27.02 -16.22 -26.92
C ASN A 136 -26.34 -17.40 -26.17
N MET A 137 -26.48 -17.42 -24.84
CA MET A 137 -26.05 -18.54 -24.00
C MET A 137 -27.03 -19.67 -23.90
N GLN A 138 -28.14 -19.61 -24.66
CA GLN A 138 -29.25 -20.60 -24.62
C GLN A 138 -29.85 -20.74 -23.19
N ARG A 139 -29.82 -19.67 -22.40
CA ARG A 139 -30.44 -19.57 -21.09
C ARG A 139 -31.80 -18.88 -21.20
N LYS A 140 -32.69 -19.20 -20.26
CA LYS A 140 -33.97 -18.49 -20.16
C LYS A 140 -33.75 -17.07 -19.65
N ALA A 141 -34.62 -16.13 -20.09
CA ALA A 141 -34.53 -14.73 -19.74
C ALA A 141 -34.85 -14.44 -18.25
N ASP A 142 -35.47 -15.39 -17.57
CA ASP A 142 -35.94 -15.30 -16.17
C ASP A 142 -34.99 -16.02 -15.18
N VAL A 143 -33.83 -16.47 -15.64
CA VAL A 143 -32.83 -17.11 -14.78
C VAL A 143 -32.19 -16.04 -13.90
N PRO A 144 -32.11 -16.25 -12.57
CA PRO A 144 -31.45 -15.30 -11.68
C PRO A 144 -29.98 -15.07 -12.06
N VAL A 145 -29.60 -13.79 -12.13
CA VAL A 145 -28.22 -13.39 -12.43
C VAL A 145 -27.41 -13.43 -11.13
N ASP A 146 -27.00 -14.63 -10.76
CA ASP A 146 -26.14 -14.90 -9.61
C ASP A 146 -24.65 -14.62 -9.91
N ARG A 147 -23.76 -14.94 -8.98
CA ARG A 147 -22.30 -14.77 -9.11
C ARG A 147 -21.76 -15.45 -10.37
N ALA A 148 -22.12 -16.70 -10.61
CA ALA A 148 -21.56 -17.48 -11.69
C ALA A 148 -22.03 -16.96 -13.06
N LEU A 149 -23.35 -16.81 -13.20
CA LEU A 149 -23.98 -16.35 -14.43
C LEU A 149 -23.62 -14.88 -14.71
N GLY A 150 -23.65 -14.03 -13.71
CA GLY A 150 -23.27 -12.61 -13.83
C GLY A 150 -21.82 -12.43 -14.24
N SER A 151 -20.89 -13.25 -13.70
CA SER A 151 -19.50 -13.23 -14.14
C SER A 151 -19.33 -13.68 -15.59
N GLU A 152 -20.08 -14.69 -16.02
CA GLU A 152 -20.04 -15.17 -17.41
C GLU A 152 -20.58 -14.10 -18.38
N ILE A 153 -21.69 -13.43 -18.02
CA ILE A 153 -22.23 -12.31 -18.79
C ILE A 153 -21.20 -11.17 -18.87
N ALA A 154 -20.61 -10.81 -17.73
CA ALA A 154 -19.62 -9.73 -17.66
C ALA A 154 -18.40 -10.00 -18.55
N LEU A 155 -17.92 -11.26 -18.59
CA LEU A 155 -16.81 -11.66 -19.48
C LEU A 155 -17.18 -11.56 -20.96
N ARG A 156 -18.39 -11.98 -21.33
CA ARG A 156 -18.87 -11.99 -22.72
C ARG A 156 -19.11 -10.56 -23.26
N ASP A 157 -19.67 -9.70 -22.45
CA ASP A 157 -19.97 -8.32 -22.82
C ASP A 157 -18.84 -7.34 -22.50
N GLY A 158 -17.69 -7.84 -22.00
CA GLY A 158 -16.52 -7.03 -21.72
C GLY A 158 -16.70 -6.08 -20.52
N ALA A 159 -17.64 -6.40 -19.61
CA ALA A 159 -17.80 -5.63 -18.40
C ALA A 159 -16.61 -5.83 -17.43
N ARG A 160 -16.28 -4.76 -16.71
CA ARG A 160 -15.14 -4.72 -15.80
C ARG A 160 -15.43 -5.41 -14.48
N ALA A 161 -16.66 -5.33 -14.02
CA ALA A 161 -17.07 -5.93 -12.76
C ALA A 161 -18.52 -6.41 -12.80
N LEU A 162 -18.82 -7.35 -11.90
CA LEU A 162 -20.14 -7.74 -11.49
C LEU A 162 -20.44 -7.15 -10.12
N LEU A 163 -21.61 -6.53 -9.97
CA LEU A 163 -22.14 -6.00 -8.72
C LEU A 163 -23.26 -6.90 -8.24
N LEU A 164 -23.14 -7.46 -7.03
CA LEU A 164 -24.17 -8.26 -6.39
C LEU A 164 -24.73 -7.50 -5.18
N PRO A 165 -25.90 -6.86 -5.33
CA PRO A 165 -26.54 -6.20 -4.22
C PRO A 165 -27.15 -7.20 -3.24
N THR A 166 -27.06 -6.88 -1.96
CA THR A 166 -27.65 -7.66 -0.88
C THR A 166 -28.33 -6.72 0.11
N VAL A 167 -29.53 -7.06 0.52
CA VAL A 167 -30.23 -6.40 1.61
C VAL A 167 -30.43 -7.37 2.77
N ALA A 168 -30.15 -6.93 3.98
CA ALA A 168 -30.33 -7.70 5.21
C ALA A 168 -30.89 -6.82 6.32
N GLU A 169 -31.61 -7.41 7.24
CA GLU A 169 -32.03 -6.75 8.47
C GLU A 169 -31.05 -7.03 9.59
N VAL A 170 -30.49 -5.98 10.18
CA VAL A 170 -29.53 -6.08 11.29
C VAL A 170 -29.97 -5.12 12.39
N GLY A 171 -30.36 -5.68 13.55
CA GLY A 171 -30.77 -4.87 14.70
C GLY A 171 -31.98 -3.96 14.43
N GLY A 172 -32.96 -4.42 13.68
CA GLY A 172 -34.16 -3.66 13.31
C GLY A 172 -33.92 -2.55 12.28
N ARG A 173 -32.79 -2.59 11.58
CA ARG A 173 -32.43 -1.64 10.50
C ARG A 173 -32.09 -2.39 9.24
N LEU A 174 -32.50 -1.84 8.09
CA LEU A 174 -32.12 -2.37 6.80
C LEU A 174 -30.69 -1.95 6.48
N ARG A 175 -29.86 -2.95 6.13
CA ARG A 175 -28.51 -2.75 5.61
C ARG A 175 -28.49 -3.16 4.15
N VAL A 176 -28.17 -2.22 3.28
CA VAL A 176 -27.90 -2.50 1.87
C VAL A 176 -26.38 -2.55 1.68
N SER A 177 -25.89 -3.58 1.03
CA SER A 177 -24.49 -3.78 0.68
C SER A 177 -24.38 -4.26 -0.77
N ALA A 178 -23.24 -4.02 -1.40
CA ALA A 178 -22.95 -4.57 -2.71
C ALA A 178 -21.57 -5.22 -2.68
N GLU A 179 -21.46 -6.43 -3.22
CA GLU A 179 -20.22 -7.08 -3.49
C GLU A 179 -19.76 -6.75 -4.90
N VAL A 180 -18.50 -6.36 -5.07
CA VAL A 180 -17.90 -6.05 -6.36
C VAL A 180 -16.95 -7.18 -6.72
N ILE A 181 -17.22 -7.85 -7.84
CA ILE A 181 -16.49 -9.04 -8.26
C ILE A 181 -15.77 -8.75 -9.57
N ASP A 182 -14.50 -9.08 -9.64
CA ASP A 182 -13.78 -9.13 -10.91
C ASP A 182 -14.12 -10.46 -11.61
N PRO A 183 -14.80 -10.42 -12.77
CA PRO A 183 -15.21 -11.64 -13.45
C PRO A 183 -14.04 -12.48 -13.96
N ARG A 184 -12.82 -11.93 -13.99
CA ARG A 184 -11.61 -12.61 -14.49
C ARG A 184 -10.91 -13.40 -13.41
N THR A 185 -11.03 -13.00 -12.14
CA THR A 185 -10.30 -13.60 -11.03
C THR A 185 -11.18 -14.38 -10.07
N GLN A 186 -12.51 -14.13 -10.07
CA GLN A 186 -13.58 -14.69 -9.22
C GLN A 186 -13.22 -14.88 -7.75
#